data_e3303096ab96d33e8a0865a9a0069c55
#
_entry.id   e3303096ab96d33e8a0865a9a0069c55
#
_cell.length_a   1.000
_cell.length_b   1.000
_cell.length_c   1.000
_cell.angle_alpha   90.00
_cell.angle_beta   90.00
_cell.angle_gamma   90.00
#
_symmetry.space_group_name_H-M   'P 1'
#
loop_
_entity.id
_entity.type
_entity.pdbx_description
1 polymer ?
#
loop_
_entity_poly.entity_id
_entity_poly.type
_entity_poly.pdbx_seq_one_letter_code
_entity_poly.pdbx_strand_id
1 'polypeptide(L)'
;MPYNLKRLAGYLLGFVLFYAPFALFQRALGYLLTHTNYVQTIHSLCLRIPIEHILDGNIFRYSPVSVVSTIMLLLAAFCFGPVFCGRLCPAGALTELLSRLVPDRFKISWRSYTEIAPIRYGMLAGFCLVPFVDGILACTYCNFFLFDLLVNYATRGYFISLSSSLILTAFLWLVVFGLFTKGGRGFCNFLCPVGAAQSLVYALGCRLGFSWQMQVDKQKCIGCGKCAKACPMEAATVQEKQAQQAQLCSNNCIVCGVCAHSCPVQAISYGRKHDEK
;
A
#
# COMPACT_ATOMS: atom_id res chain seq x y z
N MET A 1 -6.39 6.83 -23.74
CA MET A 1 -5.11 6.75 -23.03
C MET A 1 -4.87 5.31 -22.60
N PRO A 2 -3.72 4.70 -22.88
CA PRO A 2 -3.43 3.34 -22.42
C PRO A 2 -3.44 3.29 -20.89
N TYR A 3 -3.90 2.17 -20.33
CA TYR A 3 -4.08 2.00 -18.88
C TYR A 3 -2.82 2.31 -18.06
N ASN A 4 -1.64 1.92 -18.55
CA ASN A 4 -0.38 2.22 -17.89
C ASN A 4 -0.12 3.74 -17.78
N LEU A 5 -0.56 4.54 -18.75
CA LEU A 5 -0.43 5.99 -18.70
C LEU A 5 -1.40 6.60 -17.68
N LYS A 6 -2.63 6.07 -17.56
CA LYS A 6 -3.59 6.50 -16.51
C LYS A 6 -3.06 6.20 -15.11
N ARG A 7 -2.42 5.04 -14.91
CA ARG A 7 -1.77 4.72 -13.63
C ARG A 7 -0.57 5.62 -13.35
N LEU A 8 0.28 5.87 -14.34
CA LEU A 8 1.41 6.78 -14.19
C LEU A 8 0.93 8.19 -13.83
N ALA A 9 -0.11 8.69 -14.50
CA ALA A 9 -0.72 9.98 -14.17
C ALA A 9 -1.29 9.97 -12.73
N GLY A 10 -1.91 8.88 -12.29
CA GLY A 10 -2.37 8.71 -10.90
C GLY A 10 -1.22 8.75 -9.89
N TYR A 11 -0.10 8.13 -10.20
CA TYR A 11 1.08 8.17 -9.32
C TYR A 11 1.75 9.55 -9.30
N LEU A 12 1.84 10.23 -10.43
CA LEU A 12 2.32 11.62 -10.50
C LEU A 12 1.39 12.55 -9.72
N LEU A 13 0.08 12.39 -9.89
CA LEU A 13 -0.92 13.11 -9.10
C LEU A 13 -0.75 12.82 -7.61
N GLY A 14 -0.59 11.55 -7.24
CA GLY A 14 -0.34 11.12 -5.86
C GLY A 14 0.93 11.73 -5.28
N PHE A 15 2.00 11.82 -6.07
CA PHE A 15 3.24 12.48 -5.68
C PHE A 15 3.03 13.99 -5.45
N VAL A 16 2.38 14.67 -6.38
CA VAL A 16 2.06 16.10 -6.25
C VAL A 16 1.12 16.35 -5.07
N LEU A 17 0.05 15.55 -4.93
CA LEU A 17 -0.89 15.64 -3.81
C LEU A 17 -0.23 15.34 -2.46
N PHE A 18 0.78 14.51 -2.44
CA PHE A 18 1.51 14.18 -1.23
C PHE A 18 2.40 15.34 -0.75
N TYR A 19 3.06 16.05 -1.67
CA TYR A 19 4.01 17.10 -1.33
C TYR A 19 3.45 18.53 -1.38
N ALA A 20 2.44 18.81 -2.18
CA ALA A 20 1.89 20.16 -2.32
C ALA A 20 0.47 20.33 -1.76
N PRO A 21 -0.59 19.74 -2.35
CA PRO A 21 -1.94 19.97 -1.81
C PRO A 21 -2.22 19.16 -0.54
N PHE A 22 -1.47 18.08 -0.28
CA PHE A 22 -1.56 17.39 1.01
C PHE A 22 -1.05 18.30 2.13
N ALA A 23 0.00 19.07 1.87
CA ALA A 23 0.45 20.12 2.79
C ALA A 23 -0.62 21.20 2.97
N LEU A 24 -1.37 21.57 1.91
CA LEU A 24 -2.50 22.51 2.01
C LEU A 24 -3.67 21.90 2.77
N PHE A 25 -4.02 20.66 2.50
CA PHE A 25 -5.04 19.93 3.23
C PHE A 25 -4.70 19.82 4.72
N GLN A 26 -3.45 19.49 5.04
CA GLN A 26 -2.95 19.41 6.41
C GLN A 26 -2.99 20.78 7.11
N ARG A 27 -2.61 21.85 6.41
CA ARG A 27 -2.72 23.21 6.94
C ARG A 27 -4.16 23.60 7.22
N ALA A 28 -5.07 23.33 6.28
CA ALA A 28 -6.49 23.59 6.45
C ALA A 28 -7.07 22.79 7.61
N LEU A 29 -6.78 21.48 7.68
CA LEU A 29 -7.24 20.62 8.76
C LEU A 29 -6.60 20.99 10.11
N GLY A 30 -5.31 21.32 10.14
CA GLY A 30 -4.60 21.79 11.31
C GLY A 30 -5.18 23.10 11.84
N TYR A 31 -5.48 24.05 10.95
CA TYR A 31 -6.13 25.30 11.31
C TYR A 31 -7.54 25.08 11.87
N LEU A 32 -8.33 24.19 11.24
CA LEU A 32 -9.70 23.89 11.70
C LEU A 32 -9.73 23.16 13.04
N LEU A 33 -8.77 22.28 13.32
CA LEU A 33 -8.77 21.43 14.52
C LEU A 33 -7.99 22.03 15.68
N THR A 34 -6.91 22.76 15.42
CA THR A 34 -5.97 23.22 16.45
C THR A 34 -5.71 24.71 16.45
N HIS A 35 -6.25 25.45 15.48
CA HIS A 35 -5.94 26.88 15.22
C HIS A 35 -4.44 27.17 15.08
N THR A 36 -3.62 26.17 14.75
CA THR A 36 -2.18 26.30 14.57
C THR A 36 -1.78 26.04 13.12
N ASN A 37 -0.78 26.77 12.63
CA ASN A 37 -0.19 26.57 11.29
C ASN A 37 0.86 25.44 11.27
N TYR A 38 0.75 24.49 12.19
CA TYR A 38 1.72 23.41 12.31
C TYR A 38 1.58 22.40 11.18
N VAL A 39 2.61 22.29 10.35
CA VAL A 39 2.65 21.37 9.22
C VAL A 39 3.54 20.19 9.58
N GLN A 40 2.92 19.08 9.92
CA GLN A 40 3.59 17.77 9.91
C GLN A 40 3.50 17.21 8.50
N THR A 41 4.59 17.10 7.80
CA THR A 41 4.63 16.59 6.41
C THR A 41 4.19 15.12 6.30
N ILE A 42 5.08 14.21 6.07
CA ILE A 42 4.84 12.76 5.88
C ILE A 42 4.27 12.06 7.11
N HIS A 43 4.56 12.56 8.29
CA HIS A 43 4.14 11.96 9.57
C HIS A 43 2.63 11.92 9.78
N SER A 44 1.85 12.71 9.05
CA SER A 44 0.39 12.70 9.15
C SER A 44 -0.30 11.44 8.60
N LEU A 45 0.38 10.64 7.77
CA LEU A 45 -0.08 9.31 7.35
C LEU A 45 0.65 8.17 8.08
N CYS A 46 1.46 8.49 9.06
CA CYS A 46 2.20 7.53 9.84
C CYS A 46 1.31 6.87 10.89
N LEU A 47 1.19 5.54 10.87
CA LEU A 47 0.46 4.79 11.90
C LEU A 47 1.13 4.85 13.28
N ARG A 48 2.44 5.11 13.33
CA ARG A 48 3.20 5.19 14.59
C ARG A 48 2.67 6.31 15.49
N ILE A 49 2.53 7.51 14.95
CA ILE A 49 2.17 8.70 15.75
C ILE A 49 0.83 8.53 16.49
N PRO A 50 -0.27 8.09 15.85
CA PRO A 50 -1.49 7.80 16.56
C PRO A 50 -1.32 6.73 17.66
N ILE A 51 -0.54 5.67 17.40
CA ILE A 51 -0.32 4.59 18.37
C ILE A 51 0.45 5.11 19.59
N GLU A 52 1.53 5.87 19.38
CA GLU A 52 2.34 6.46 20.44
C GLU A 52 1.52 7.39 21.34
N HIS A 53 0.69 8.24 20.77
CA HIS A 53 -0.16 9.16 21.54
C HIS A 53 -1.43 8.54 22.13
N ILE A 54 -1.86 7.36 21.66
CA ILE A 54 -2.86 6.54 22.35
C ILE A 54 -2.36 6.18 23.75
N LEU A 55 -1.09 5.80 23.84
CA LEU A 55 -0.48 5.38 25.11
C LEU A 55 -0.36 6.52 26.11
N ASP A 56 -0.08 7.73 25.62
CA ASP A 56 0.03 8.93 26.42
C ASP A 56 -1.33 9.51 26.86
N GLY A 57 -2.44 8.93 26.38
CA GLY A 57 -3.81 9.39 26.68
C GLY A 57 -4.20 10.74 26.05
N ASN A 58 -3.35 11.31 25.20
CA ASN A 58 -3.48 12.66 24.65
C ASN A 58 -3.52 12.72 23.12
N ILE A 59 -4.12 11.74 22.47
CA ILE A 59 -4.14 11.59 20.98
C ILE A 59 -4.53 12.88 20.26
N PHE A 60 -5.66 13.49 20.67
CA PHE A 60 -6.21 14.66 19.99
C PHE A 60 -5.45 15.96 20.31
N ARG A 61 -4.65 15.97 21.36
CA ARG A 61 -3.90 17.17 21.74
C ARG A 61 -2.61 17.34 20.94
N TYR A 62 -1.90 16.23 20.68
CA TYR A 62 -0.58 16.28 20.06
C TYR A 62 -0.58 15.99 18.55
N SER A 63 -1.53 15.20 18.06
CA SER A 63 -1.54 14.83 16.64
C SER A 63 -2.94 14.64 16.03
N PRO A 64 -3.87 15.60 16.16
CA PRO A 64 -5.24 15.45 15.66
C PRO A 64 -5.28 15.22 14.13
N VAL A 65 -4.40 15.89 13.39
CA VAL A 65 -4.32 15.76 11.93
C VAL A 65 -3.90 14.36 11.52
N SER A 66 -2.92 13.75 12.21
CA SER A 66 -2.43 12.41 11.93
C SER A 66 -3.50 11.35 12.24
N VAL A 67 -4.22 11.50 13.36
CA VAL A 67 -5.31 10.60 13.75
C VAL A 67 -6.44 10.64 12.72
N VAL A 68 -6.93 11.85 12.39
CA VAL A 68 -8.01 12.01 11.41
C VAL A 68 -7.61 11.49 10.03
N SER A 69 -6.40 11.80 9.56
CA SER A 69 -5.90 11.32 8.27
C SER A 69 -5.79 9.80 8.22
N THR A 70 -5.32 9.17 9.31
CA THR A 70 -5.23 7.72 9.41
C THR A 70 -6.63 7.08 9.42
N ILE A 71 -7.57 7.62 10.19
CA ILE A 71 -8.94 7.13 10.22
C ILE A 71 -9.58 7.26 8.84
N MET A 72 -9.45 8.40 8.16
CA MET A 72 -9.97 8.60 6.81
C MET A 72 -9.37 7.61 5.82
N LEU A 73 -8.06 7.35 5.90
CA LEU A 73 -7.37 6.37 5.05
C LEU A 73 -7.91 4.95 5.27
N LEU A 74 -8.13 4.55 6.53
CA LEU A 74 -8.66 3.23 6.87
C LEU A 74 -10.13 3.10 6.49
N LEU A 75 -10.96 4.12 6.69
CA LEU A 75 -12.35 4.15 6.24
C LEU A 75 -12.46 4.08 4.72
N ALA A 76 -11.61 4.82 4.00
CA ALA A 76 -11.54 4.71 2.54
C ALA A 76 -11.15 3.29 2.10
N ALA A 77 -10.19 2.66 2.79
CA ALA A 77 -9.82 1.27 2.53
C ALA A 77 -10.94 0.28 2.86
N PHE A 78 -11.70 0.53 3.92
CA PHE A 78 -12.87 -0.28 4.28
C PHE A 78 -13.95 -0.23 3.22
N CYS A 79 -14.28 0.95 2.69
CA CYS A 79 -15.35 1.12 1.71
C CYS A 79 -14.92 0.75 0.28
N PHE A 80 -13.76 1.23 -0.15
CA PHE A 80 -13.31 1.18 -1.54
C PHE A 80 -12.08 0.30 -1.77
N GLY A 81 -11.59 -0.35 -0.72
CA GLY A 81 -10.31 -1.08 -0.75
C GLY A 81 -9.09 -0.16 -0.75
N PRO A 82 -7.87 -0.72 -0.74
CA PRO A 82 -6.62 0.04 -0.64
C PRO A 82 -6.27 0.80 -1.93
N VAL A 83 -7.16 1.68 -2.39
CA VAL A 83 -7.01 2.48 -3.63
C VAL A 83 -5.79 3.39 -3.55
N PHE A 84 -5.51 3.95 -2.38
CA PHE A 84 -4.30 4.75 -2.16
C PHE A 84 -3.04 3.97 -2.50
N CYS A 85 -2.89 2.76 -1.97
CA CYS A 85 -1.75 1.89 -2.25
C CYS A 85 -1.66 1.50 -3.73
N GLY A 86 -2.80 1.26 -4.38
CA GLY A 86 -2.87 0.78 -5.76
C GLY A 86 -2.69 1.84 -6.84
N ARG A 87 -3.02 3.11 -6.52
CA ARG A 87 -3.12 4.17 -7.55
C ARG A 87 -2.41 5.46 -7.20
N LEU A 88 -2.19 5.78 -5.93
CA LEU A 88 -1.66 7.07 -5.49
C LEU A 88 -0.31 6.97 -4.78
N CYS A 89 0.03 5.83 -4.17
CA CYS A 89 1.24 5.69 -3.36
C CYS A 89 2.53 5.80 -4.19
N PRO A 90 3.32 6.89 -4.04
CA PRO A 90 4.53 7.09 -4.84
C PRO A 90 5.66 6.12 -4.45
N ALA A 91 5.79 5.76 -3.16
CA ALA A 91 6.79 4.81 -2.70
C ALA A 91 6.62 3.42 -3.33
N GLY A 92 5.36 2.96 -3.45
CA GLY A 92 5.06 1.71 -4.15
C GLY A 92 5.19 1.83 -5.67
N ALA A 93 4.93 3.00 -6.25
CA ALA A 93 5.12 3.25 -7.68
C ALA A 93 6.59 3.19 -8.07
N LEU A 94 7.48 3.76 -7.24
CA LEU A 94 8.93 3.75 -7.47
C LEU A 94 9.45 2.31 -7.62
N THR A 95 9.14 1.44 -6.68
CA THR A 95 9.58 0.03 -6.73
C THR A 95 8.97 -0.74 -7.88
N GLU A 96 7.72 -0.46 -8.25
CA GLU A 96 7.08 -1.04 -9.43
C GLU A 96 7.77 -0.62 -10.75
N LEU A 97 8.21 0.65 -10.84
CA LEU A 97 8.98 1.14 -11.99
C LEU A 97 10.37 0.50 -12.03
N LEU A 98 11.08 0.46 -10.90
CA LEU A 98 12.39 -0.19 -10.80
C LEU A 98 12.33 -1.67 -11.19
N SER A 99 11.31 -2.39 -10.75
CA SER A 99 11.12 -3.79 -11.13
C SER A 99 11.03 -4.01 -12.65
N ARG A 100 10.56 -3.02 -13.42
CA ARG A 100 10.48 -3.14 -14.89
C ARG A 100 11.84 -3.14 -15.59
N LEU A 101 12.90 -2.68 -14.90
CA LEU A 101 14.27 -2.68 -15.44
C LEU A 101 14.88 -4.09 -15.49
N VAL A 102 14.39 -5.02 -14.67
CA VAL A 102 14.89 -6.40 -14.61
C VAL A 102 13.97 -7.31 -15.40
N PRO A 103 14.49 -8.20 -16.26
CA PRO A 103 13.71 -9.23 -16.93
C PRO A 103 13.01 -10.17 -15.95
N ASP A 104 11.81 -10.65 -16.31
CA ASP A 104 10.98 -11.47 -15.40
C ASP A 104 11.64 -12.80 -14.99
N ARG A 105 12.59 -13.30 -15.76
CA ARG A 105 13.37 -14.53 -15.44
C ARG A 105 14.20 -14.43 -14.15
N PHE A 106 14.57 -13.23 -13.75
CA PHE A 106 15.35 -12.99 -12.51
C PHE A 106 14.50 -12.57 -11.33
N LYS A 107 13.18 -12.45 -11.52
CA LYS A 107 12.27 -12.02 -10.47
C LYS A 107 11.74 -13.18 -9.66
N ILE A 108 11.69 -12.98 -8.37
CA ILE A 108 11.16 -13.93 -7.39
C ILE A 108 9.65 -13.73 -7.27
N SER A 109 8.89 -14.83 -7.37
CA SER A 109 7.47 -14.89 -7.00
C SER A 109 7.38 -15.42 -5.57
N TRP A 110 7.14 -14.54 -4.61
CA TRP A 110 7.16 -14.88 -3.18
C TRP A 110 6.04 -15.84 -2.79
N ARG A 111 4.90 -15.72 -3.45
CA ARG A 111 3.76 -16.62 -3.19
C ARG A 111 4.06 -18.10 -3.46
N SER A 112 5.03 -18.39 -4.29
CA SER A 112 5.46 -19.77 -4.55
C SER A 112 6.21 -20.40 -3.37
N TYR A 113 6.76 -19.56 -2.48
CA TYR A 113 7.62 -20.01 -1.38
C TYR A 113 6.95 -19.87 -0.01
N THR A 114 6.04 -18.90 0.16
CA THR A 114 5.46 -18.60 1.46
C THR A 114 4.06 -17.99 1.36
N GLU A 115 3.29 -18.18 2.42
CA GLU A 115 2.03 -17.46 2.59
C GLU A 115 2.31 -16.04 3.06
N ILE A 116 1.84 -15.06 2.29
CA ILE A 116 2.13 -13.64 2.52
C ILE A 116 1.38 -13.11 3.74
N ALA A 117 0.13 -13.54 3.95
CA ALA A 117 -0.75 -12.95 4.96
C ALA A 117 -0.23 -13.10 6.41
N PRO A 118 0.26 -14.28 6.87
CA PRO A 118 0.77 -14.44 8.24
C PRO A 118 1.97 -13.53 8.52
N ILE A 119 2.92 -13.46 7.58
CA ILE A 119 4.13 -12.63 7.72
C ILE A 119 3.73 -11.15 7.77
N ARG A 120 2.87 -10.72 6.87
CA ARG A 120 2.38 -9.34 6.78
C ARG A 120 1.71 -8.87 8.07
N TYR A 121 0.83 -9.69 8.63
CA TYR A 121 0.12 -9.32 9.86
C TYR A 121 1.01 -9.49 11.10
N GLY A 122 1.95 -10.43 11.10
CA GLY A 122 2.99 -10.52 12.12
C GLY A 122 3.87 -9.26 12.17
N MET A 123 4.28 -8.76 11.00
CA MET A 123 5.02 -7.50 10.90
C MET A 123 4.19 -6.29 11.35
N LEU A 124 2.89 -6.27 11.03
CA LEU A 124 1.98 -5.22 11.53
C LEU A 124 1.87 -5.26 13.06
N ALA A 125 1.70 -6.43 13.65
CA ALA A 125 1.66 -6.60 15.10
C ALA A 125 2.97 -6.14 15.76
N GLY A 126 4.12 -6.55 15.21
CA GLY A 126 5.43 -6.07 15.66
C GLY A 126 5.55 -4.54 15.58
N PHE A 127 5.12 -3.95 14.46
CA PHE A 127 5.12 -2.49 14.28
C PHE A 127 4.25 -1.78 15.32
N CYS A 128 3.10 -2.35 15.69
CA CYS A 128 2.24 -1.77 16.73
C CYS A 128 2.84 -1.90 18.14
N LEU A 129 3.71 -2.90 18.37
CA LEU A 129 4.38 -3.10 19.66
C LEU A 129 5.66 -2.26 19.83
N VAL A 130 6.32 -1.91 18.74
CA VAL A 130 7.59 -1.16 18.77
C VAL A 130 7.49 0.18 19.51
N PRO A 131 6.43 1.00 19.42
CA PRO A 131 6.32 2.26 20.16
C PRO A 131 6.36 2.09 21.70
N PHE A 132 6.08 0.90 22.22
CA PHE A 132 6.20 0.61 23.65
C PHE A 132 7.65 0.40 24.11
N VAL A 133 8.56 0.10 23.19
CA VAL A 133 9.97 -0.17 23.49
C VAL A 133 10.83 1.02 23.09
N ASP A 134 10.74 1.44 21.83
CA ASP A 134 11.44 2.60 21.26
C ASP A 134 10.68 3.14 20.04
N GLY A 135 10.07 4.29 20.22
CA GLY A 135 9.25 4.92 19.16
C GLY A 135 10.02 5.21 17.87
N ILE A 136 11.31 5.50 17.91
CA ILE A 136 12.12 5.84 16.73
C ILE A 136 12.38 4.62 15.85
N LEU A 137 12.48 3.43 16.45
CA LEU A 137 12.79 2.20 15.74
C LEU A 137 11.78 1.89 14.62
N ALA A 138 10.50 2.22 14.82
CA ALA A 138 9.46 2.04 13.81
C ALA A 138 9.72 2.83 12.50
N CYS A 139 10.34 3.99 12.59
CA CYS A 139 10.67 4.82 11.42
C CYS A 139 11.80 4.21 10.59
N THR A 140 12.73 3.49 11.19
CA THR A 140 13.86 2.88 10.47
C THR A 140 13.41 1.79 9.50
N TYR A 141 12.23 1.20 9.71
CA TYR A 141 11.63 0.19 8.83
C TYR A 141 10.51 0.74 7.95
N CYS A 142 10.37 2.07 7.86
CA CYS A 142 9.30 2.71 7.11
C CYS A 142 9.77 3.17 5.72
N ASN A 143 9.19 2.60 4.65
CA ASN A 143 9.51 3.00 3.28
C ASN A 143 9.03 4.42 2.94
N PHE A 144 8.02 4.96 3.62
CA PHE A 144 7.60 6.35 3.46
C PHE A 144 8.64 7.31 4.02
N PHE A 145 9.23 6.98 5.17
CA PHE A 145 10.32 7.77 5.74
C PHE A 145 11.55 7.78 4.82
N LEU A 146 11.93 6.61 4.29
CA LEU A 146 13.01 6.52 3.31
C LEU A 146 12.73 7.29 2.02
N PHE A 147 11.50 7.22 1.53
CA PHE A 147 11.09 7.96 0.34
C PHE A 147 11.17 9.47 0.56
N ASP A 148 10.75 9.96 1.73
CA ASP A 148 10.89 11.37 2.12
C ASP A 148 12.34 11.81 2.23
N LEU A 149 13.20 10.98 2.81
CA LEU A 149 14.65 11.23 2.85
C LEU A 149 15.24 11.38 1.44
N LEU A 150 14.88 10.51 0.50
CA LEU A 150 15.33 10.59 -0.88
C LEU A 150 14.88 11.90 -1.55
N VAL A 151 13.62 12.30 -1.36
CA VAL A 151 13.09 13.54 -1.93
C VAL A 151 13.71 14.77 -1.29
N ASN A 152 13.86 14.79 0.03
CA ASN A 152 14.51 15.90 0.74
C ASN A 152 15.99 16.04 0.35
N TYR A 153 16.69 14.93 0.16
CA TYR A 153 18.05 14.95 -0.37
C TYR A 153 18.11 15.55 -1.78
N ALA A 154 17.23 15.08 -2.67
CA ALA A 154 17.19 15.56 -4.06
C ALA A 154 16.80 17.05 -4.17
N THR A 155 15.98 17.56 -3.24
CA THR A 155 15.45 18.93 -3.31
C THR A 155 16.23 19.94 -2.47
N ARG A 156 16.81 19.53 -1.35
CA ARG A 156 17.40 20.43 -0.35
C ARG A 156 18.87 20.14 -0.06
N GLY A 157 19.45 19.05 -0.58
CA GLY A 157 20.83 18.64 -0.33
C GLY A 157 21.13 18.19 1.11
N TYR A 158 20.11 18.04 1.96
CA TYR A 158 20.32 17.58 3.33
C TYR A 158 20.51 16.07 3.38
N PHE A 159 21.66 15.62 3.82
CA PHE A 159 21.94 14.23 4.15
C PHE A 159 21.79 14.03 5.66
N ILE A 160 20.75 13.36 6.09
CA ILE A 160 20.67 12.87 7.47
C ILE A 160 21.57 11.65 7.56
N SER A 161 22.37 11.56 8.63
CA SER A 161 23.23 10.39 8.87
C SER A 161 22.41 9.10 8.78
N LEU A 162 22.71 8.27 7.78
CA LEU A 162 22.04 7.01 7.57
C LEU A 162 22.49 6.02 8.64
N SER A 163 21.62 5.65 9.54
CA SER A 163 21.86 4.52 10.43
C SER A 163 21.95 3.21 9.63
N SER A 164 22.66 2.22 10.14
CA SER A 164 22.79 0.90 9.51
C SER A 164 21.44 0.24 9.22
N SER A 165 20.44 0.44 10.08
CA SER A 165 19.08 -0.04 9.90
C SER A 165 18.34 0.63 8.74
N LEU A 166 18.56 1.93 8.51
CA LEU A 166 18.00 2.63 7.34
C LEU A 166 18.61 2.14 6.03
N ILE A 167 19.93 1.90 6.01
CA ILE A 167 20.62 1.33 4.83
C ILE A 167 20.07 -0.06 4.53
N LEU A 168 19.91 -0.91 5.53
CA LEU A 168 19.34 -2.24 5.38
C LEU A 168 17.90 -2.16 4.84
N THR A 169 17.07 -1.28 5.39
CA THR A 169 15.70 -1.11 4.93
C THR A 169 15.63 -0.56 3.51
N ALA A 170 16.51 0.37 3.14
CA ALA A 170 16.62 0.88 1.77
C ALA A 170 17.00 -0.25 0.79
N PHE A 171 17.98 -1.07 1.17
CA PHE A 171 18.40 -2.23 0.37
C PHE A 171 17.25 -3.25 0.21
N LEU A 172 16.59 -3.61 1.30
CA LEU A 172 15.43 -4.51 1.25
C LEU A 172 14.30 -3.92 0.40
N TRP A 173 13.97 -2.66 0.59
CA TRP A 173 12.87 -2.02 -0.11
C TRP A 173 13.13 -1.87 -1.61
N LEU A 174 14.29 -1.34 -2.01
CA LEU A 174 14.58 -1.02 -3.40
C LEU A 174 15.10 -2.23 -4.18
N VAL A 175 15.97 -3.02 -3.59
CA VAL A 175 16.67 -4.12 -4.28
C VAL A 175 15.89 -5.42 -4.12
N VAL A 176 15.81 -5.97 -2.92
CA VAL A 176 15.25 -7.32 -2.71
C VAL A 176 13.77 -7.35 -3.05
N PHE A 177 12.97 -6.49 -2.41
CA PHE A 177 11.52 -6.45 -2.56
C PHE A 177 11.03 -5.52 -3.68
N GLY A 178 11.89 -4.68 -4.23
CA GLY A 178 11.60 -3.83 -5.36
C GLY A 178 12.06 -4.46 -6.67
N LEU A 179 13.36 -4.41 -6.91
CA LEU A 179 13.98 -4.77 -8.19
C LEU A 179 13.78 -6.24 -8.56
N PHE A 180 14.04 -7.16 -7.60
CA PHE A 180 14.00 -8.60 -7.82
C PHE A 180 12.67 -9.27 -7.47
N THR A 181 11.64 -8.53 -7.11
CA THR A 181 10.30 -9.08 -6.86
C THR A 181 9.41 -8.92 -8.08
N LYS A 182 8.64 -9.95 -8.39
CA LYS A 182 7.62 -9.89 -9.43
C LYS A 182 6.60 -8.80 -9.12
N GLY A 183 6.45 -7.85 -10.05
CA GLY A 183 5.60 -6.68 -9.87
C GLY A 183 6.15 -5.58 -8.96
N GLY A 184 7.34 -5.75 -8.34
CA GLY A 184 8.03 -4.72 -7.56
C GLY A 184 7.36 -4.32 -6.24
N ARG A 185 6.35 -5.05 -5.78
CA ARG A 185 5.56 -4.72 -4.59
C ARG A 185 5.83 -5.63 -3.38
N GLY A 186 6.99 -6.32 -3.35
CA GLY A 186 7.34 -7.23 -2.26
C GLY A 186 7.34 -6.55 -0.89
N PHE A 187 7.93 -5.36 -0.77
CA PHE A 187 7.92 -4.60 0.48
C PHE A 187 6.49 -4.28 0.97
N CYS A 188 5.60 -3.91 0.03
CA CYS A 188 4.19 -3.67 0.33
C CYS A 188 3.46 -4.93 0.79
N ASN A 189 3.90 -6.10 0.33
CA ASN A 189 3.34 -7.39 0.72
C ASN A 189 3.74 -7.82 2.13
N PHE A 190 4.99 -7.57 2.53
CA PHE A 190 5.53 -8.15 3.76
C PHE A 190 5.72 -7.13 4.88
N LEU A 191 6.32 -5.98 4.58
CA LEU A 191 6.90 -5.10 5.59
C LEU A 191 6.10 -3.81 5.82
N CYS A 192 5.36 -3.31 4.81
CA CYS A 192 4.68 -2.02 4.92
C CYS A 192 3.51 -2.05 5.92
N PRO A 193 3.59 -1.37 7.08
CA PRO A 193 2.53 -1.40 8.09
C PRO A 193 1.24 -0.71 7.61
N VAL A 194 1.36 0.38 6.87
CA VAL A 194 0.20 1.10 6.30
C VAL A 194 -0.56 0.21 5.31
N GLY A 195 0.19 -0.49 4.44
CA GLY A 195 -0.40 -1.46 3.51
C GLY A 195 -1.06 -2.64 4.23
N ALA A 196 -0.45 -3.14 5.31
CA ALA A 196 -0.99 -4.22 6.12
C ALA A 196 -2.28 -3.81 6.85
N ALA A 197 -2.31 -2.64 7.47
CA ALA A 197 -3.50 -2.12 8.16
C ALA A 197 -4.66 -1.91 7.18
N GLN A 198 -4.42 -1.27 6.02
CA GLN A 198 -5.45 -1.11 4.99
C GLN A 198 -5.98 -2.46 4.49
N SER A 199 -5.10 -3.45 4.29
CA SER A 199 -5.54 -4.75 3.81
C SER A 199 -6.37 -5.53 4.85
N LEU A 200 -6.04 -5.38 6.14
CA LEU A 200 -6.81 -5.98 7.23
C LEU A 200 -8.24 -5.43 7.27
N VAL A 201 -8.35 -4.10 7.26
CA VAL A 201 -9.65 -3.40 7.27
C VAL A 201 -10.44 -3.70 6.00
N TYR A 202 -9.79 -3.76 4.85
CA TYR A 202 -10.41 -4.14 3.58
C TYR A 202 -10.94 -5.57 3.58
N ALA A 203 -10.13 -6.52 4.08
CA ALA A 203 -10.57 -7.92 4.19
C ALA A 203 -11.80 -8.06 5.08
N LEU A 204 -11.87 -7.28 6.19
CA LEU A 204 -13.05 -7.21 7.05
C LEU A 204 -14.26 -6.65 6.28
N GLY A 205 -14.09 -5.54 5.59
CA GLY A 205 -15.15 -4.92 4.78
C GLY A 205 -15.66 -5.84 3.66
N CYS A 206 -14.77 -6.62 3.03
CA CYS A 206 -15.16 -7.64 2.04
C CYS A 206 -15.98 -8.78 2.66
N ARG A 207 -15.63 -9.22 3.88
CA ARG A 207 -16.39 -10.25 4.60
C ARG A 207 -17.78 -9.77 4.99
N LEU A 208 -17.89 -8.51 5.39
CA LEU A 208 -19.18 -7.88 5.76
C LEU A 208 -20.02 -7.44 4.56
N GLY A 209 -19.52 -7.58 3.33
CA GLY A 209 -20.23 -7.21 2.11
C GLY A 209 -20.29 -5.69 1.83
N PHE A 210 -19.67 -4.86 2.64
CA PHE A 210 -19.69 -3.40 2.48
C PHE A 210 -18.70 -2.88 1.43
N SER A 211 -17.56 -3.56 1.25
CA SER A 211 -16.49 -3.08 0.40
C SER A 211 -16.76 -3.28 -1.08
N TRP A 212 -16.37 -2.27 -1.85
CA TRP A 212 -16.13 -2.44 -3.27
C TRP A 212 -14.86 -3.27 -3.47
N GLN A 213 -14.96 -4.31 -4.29
CA GLN A 213 -13.87 -5.26 -4.49
C GLN A 213 -13.72 -5.66 -5.96
N MET A 214 -12.55 -6.18 -6.28
CA MET A 214 -12.34 -6.82 -7.58
C MET A 214 -13.05 -8.18 -7.57
N GLN A 215 -13.90 -8.42 -8.54
CA GLN A 215 -14.72 -9.64 -8.68
C GLN A 215 -14.40 -10.34 -9.97
N VAL A 216 -14.55 -11.67 -9.97
CA VAL A 216 -14.36 -12.52 -11.15
C VAL A 216 -15.72 -13.13 -11.52
N ASP A 217 -16.17 -12.83 -12.71
CA ASP A 217 -17.30 -13.51 -13.34
C ASP A 217 -16.85 -14.92 -13.76
N LYS A 218 -17.31 -15.92 -13.02
CA LYS A 218 -16.93 -17.31 -13.22
C LYS A 218 -17.43 -17.87 -14.56
N GLN A 219 -18.55 -17.36 -15.08
CA GLN A 219 -19.11 -17.82 -16.35
C GLN A 219 -18.29 -17.34 -17.55
N LYS A 220 -17.70 -16.13 -17.45
CA LYS A 220 -16.84 -15.57 -18.50
C LYS A 220 -15.38 -15.98 -18.38
N CYS A 221 -14.94 -16.45 -17.20
CA CYS A 221 -13.53 -16.74 -16.96
C CYS A 221 -13.10 -18.02 -17.67
N ILE A 222 -12.12 -17.88 -18.58
CA ILE A 222 -11.53 -19.00 -19.35
C ILE A 222 -10.27 -19.58 -18.71
N GLY A 223 -9.88 -19.16 -17.50
CA GLY A 223 -8.74 -19.70 -16.78
C GLY A 223 -7.33 -19.41 -17.37
N CYS A 224 -7.20 -18.44 -18.27
CA CYS A 224 -5.95 -18.18 -19.03
C CYS A 224 -4.75 -17.69 -18.22
N GLY A 225 -4.90 -17.37 -16.93
CA GLY A 225 -3.82 -16.98 -16.02
C GLY A 225 -3.20 -15.59 -16.25
N LYS A 226 -3.63 -14.81 -17.24
CA LYS A 226 -3.08 -13.46 -17.52
C LYS A 226 -3.22 -12.50 -16.34
N CYS A 227 -4.32 -12.58 -15.59
CA CYS A 227 -4.54 -11.78 -14.39
C CYS A 227 -3.53 -12.09 -13.27
N ALA A 228 -3.16 -13.35 -13.08
CA ALA A 228 -2.17 -13.78 -12.10
C ALA A 228 -0.76 -13.32 -12.49
N LYS A 229 -0.40 -13.45 -13.79
CA LYS A 229 0.90 -12.98 -14.32
C LYS A 229 1.05 -11.47 -14.21
N ALA A 230 -0.04 -10.71 -14.41
CA ALA A 230 -0.02 -9.25 -14.40
C ALA A 230 -0.17 -8.62 -13.00
N CYS A 231 -0.52 -9.40 -11.97
CA CYS A 231 -0.79 -8.88 -10.64
C CYS A 231 0.50 -8.48 -9.91
N PRO A 232 0.70 -7.19 -9.58
CA PRO A 232 1.92 -6.73 -8.90
C PRO A 232 2.00 -7.15 -7.43
N MET A 233 0.88 -7.58 -6.83
CA MET A 233 0.77 -8.01 -5.44
C MET A 233 0.61 -9.53 -5.30
N GLU A 234 0.68 -10.27 -6.40
CA GLU A 234 0.40 -11.71 -6.43
C GLU A 234 -0.93 -12.11 -5.77
N ALA A 235 -1.91 -11.19 -5.75
CA ALA A 235 -3.22 -11.40 -5.15
C ALA A 235 -4.16 -12.25 -6.03
N ALA A 236 -3.91 -12.32 -7.33
CA ALA A 236 -4.67 -13.11 -8.28
C ALA A 236 -4.00 -14.48 -8.49
N THR A 237 -4.78 -15.55 -8.43
CA THR A 237 -4.34 -16.93 -8.68
C THR A 237 -5.32 -17.64 -9.58
N VAL A 238 -4.85 -18.66 -10.27
CA VAL A 238 -5.68 -19.61 -11.01
C VAL A 238 -5.43 -20.99 -10.41
N GLN A 239 -6.47 -21.62 -9.91
CA GLN A 239 -6.38 -22.99 -9.38
C GLN A 239 -6.55 -23.99 -10.52
N GLU A 240 -5.51 -24.76 -10.77
CA GLU A 240 -5.52 -25.81 -11.81
C GLU A 240 -6.43 -27.00 -11.46
N LYS A 241 -6.70 -27.21 -10.15
CA LYS A 241 -7.39 -28.41 -9.67
C LYS A 241 -8.94 -28.31 -9.65
N GLN A 242 -9.51 -27.12 -9.70
CA GLN A 242 -10.97 -26.91 -9.69
C GLN A 242 -11.35 -25.83 -10.71
N ALA A 243 -11.94 -26.24 -11.82
CA ALA A 243 -12.55 -25.40 -12.86
C ALA A 243 -11.65 -24.32 -13.50
N GLN A 244 -10.33 -24.33 -13.31
CA GLN A 244 -9.36 -23.39 -13.92
C GLN A 244 -9.77 -21.90 -13.86
N GLN A 245 -10.46 -21.50 -12.81
CA GLN A 245 -10.98 -20.14 -12.66
C GLN A 245 -10.04 -19.27 -11.84
N ALA A 246 -10.00 -17.98 -12.19
CA ALA A 246 -9.25 -17.00 -11.42
C ALA A 246 -9.88 -16.76 -10.05
N GLN A 247 -9.04 -16.64 -9.02
CA GLN A 247 -9.43 -16.24 -7.67
C GLN A 247 -8.65 -14.99 -7.26
N LEU A 248 -9.29 -14.10 -6.53
CA LEU A 248 -8.70 -12.87 -6.03
C LEU A 248 -8.70 -12.87 -4.49
N CYS A 249 -7.50 -12.73 -3.91
CA CYS A 249 -7.33 -12.66 -2.47
C CYS A 249 -7.48 -11.21 -1.97
N SER A 250 -8.52 -10.92 -1.18
CA SER A 250 -8.74 -9.59 -0.61
C SER A 250 -7.61 -9.14 0.31
N ASN A 251 -6.96 -10.07 1.02
CA ASN A 251 -5.87 -9.75 1.94
C ASN A 251 -4.64 -9.15 1.24
N ASN A 252 -4.40 -9.45 -0.04
CA ASN A 252 -3.25 -8.95 -0.78
C ASN A 252 -3.64 -7.97 -1.90
N CYS A 253 -4.93 -7.81 -2.18
CA CYS A 253 -5.40 -6.95 -3.26
C CYS A 253 -5.31 -5.47 -2.88
N ILE A 254 -4.67 -4.65 -3.73
CA ILE A 254 -4.60 -3.19 -3.60
C ILE A 254 -5.54 -2.46 -4.58
N VAL A 255 -6.48 -3.17 -5.16
CA VAL A 255 -7.52 -2.61 -6.07
C VAL A 255 -6.92 -1.76 -7.20
N CYS A 256 -5.75 -2.14 -7.69
CA CYS A 256 -5.06 -1.38 -8.76
C CYS A 256 -5.72 -1.56 -10.14
N GLY A 257 -6.54 -2.59 -10.37
CA GLY A 257 -7.27 -2.83 -11.60
C GLY A 257 -6.46 -3.43 -12.77
N VAL A 258 -5.17 -3.76 -12.56
CA VAL A 258 -4.32 -4.36 -13.62
C VAL A 258 -4.90 -5.67 -14.14
N CYS A 259 -5.40 -6.52 -13.25
CA CYS A 259 -6.01 -7.80 -13.59
C CYS A 259 -7.24 -7.66 -14.50
N ALA A 260 -8.11 -6.68 -14.23
CA ALA A 260 -9.28 -6.39 -15.06
C ALA A 260 -8.86 -5.96 -16.47
N HIS A 261 -7.84 -5.10 -16.55
CA HIS A 261 -7.35 -4.59 -17.83
C HIS A 261 -6.58 -5.62 -18.65
N SER A 262 -5.98 -6.60 -17.98
CA SER A 262 -5.26 -7.70 -18.64
C SER A 262 -6.16 -8.87 -19.05
N CYS A 263 -7.44 -8.84 -18.65
CA CYS A 263 -8.38 -9.92 -18.94
C CYS A 263 -8.93 -9.82 -20.37
N PRO A 264 -8.65 -10.81 -21.24
CA PRO A 264 -9.07 -10.76 -22.65
C PRO A 264 -10.59 -10.87 -22.82
N VAL A 265 -11.26 -11.53 -21.88
CA VAL A 265 -12.71 -11.77 -21.91
C VAL A 265 -13.46 -10.87 -20.94
N GLN A 266 -12.81 -9.86 -20.37
CA GLN A 266 -13.40 -8.89 -19.44
C GLN A 266 -14.17 -9.52 -18.26
N ALA A 267 -13.72 -10.69 -17.80
CA ALA A 267 -14.33 -11.41 -16.69
C ALA A 267 -14.06 -10.79 -15.31
N ILE A 268 -13.26 -9.72 -15.21
CA ILE A 268 -12.90 -9.10 -13.93
C ILE A 268 -13.42 -7.66 -13.90
N SER A 269 -14.21 -7.35 -12.87
CA SER A 269 -14.82 -6.04 -12.66
C SER A 269 -14.54 -5.54 -11.23
N TYR A 270 -14.70 -4.23 -11.03
CA TYR A 270 -14.64 -3.60 -9.71
C TYR A 270 -16.05 -3.15 -9.32
N GLY A 271 -16.57 -3.66 -8.21
CA GLY A 271 -17.92 -3.39 -7.76
C GLY A 271 -18.19 -3.95 -6.37
N ARG A 272 -19.39 -3.71 -5.83
CA ARG A 272 -19.89 -4.41 -4.65
C ARG A 272 -20.16 -5.86 -5.02
N LYS A 273 -20.01 -6.76 -4.05
CA LYS A 273 -20.40 -8.15 -4.22
C LYS A 273 -21.91 -8.15 -4.53
N HIS A 274 -22.25 -8.44 -5.77
CA HIS A 274 -23.63 -8.76 -6.10
C HIS A 274 -23.94 -10.11 -5.47
N ASP A 275 -24.99 -10.17 -4.68
CA ASP A 275 -25.56 -11.46 -4.30
C ASP A 275 -25.87 -12.18 -5.60
N GLU A 276 -25.17 -13.28 -5.85
CA GLU A 276 -25.56 -14.26 -6.86
C GLU A 276 -26.91 -14.80 -6.38
N LYS A 277 -28.01 -14.21 -6.91
CA LYS A 277 -29.35 -14.81 -6.86
C LYS A 277 -29.42 -15.93 -7.87
#